data_a2c4e7af78d1b5a0c550a875f61fc963
#
_entry.id   a2c4e7af78d1b5a0c550a875f61fc963
#
_cell.length_a   1.000
_cell.length_b   1.000
_cell.length_c   1.000
_cell.angle_alpha   90.00
_cell.angle_beta   90.00
_cell.angle_gamma   90.00
#
_symmetry.space_group_name_H-M   'P 1'
#
loop_
_entity.id
_entity.type
_entity.pdbx_description
1 polymer ?
#
loop_
_entity_poly.entity_id
_entity_poly.type
_entity_poly.pdbx_seq_one_letter_code
_entity_poly.pdbx_strand_id
1 'polypeptide(L)'
;MLNPTFAPASAADTGPEFTYDLEYDRPKSIGRLRGFHGNYGCFVRSYAYICSLGGDGLKDASETAVVNANYLLARLREHGVAEYLPLAYGQLCMHEFVLSGEPMKRELGLKTLDLAKRLLDFGYHPPTVYFPLLVDEALMIEPTETETKETLDGFADAIASILKEAGEDPEVARNAPYSTPVRRLDEVTAAKSPVIRQALD
;
A
#
# COMPACT_ATOMS: atom_id res chain seq x y z
N MET A 1 -21.14 -6.19 10.25
CA MET A 1 -20.86 -7.40 9.45
C MET A 1 -22.20 -7.94 8.96
N LEU A 2 -22.33 -8.22 7.67
CA LEU A 2 -23.51 -8.90 7.12
C LEU A 2 -23.40 -10.38 7.45
N ASN A 3 -24.39 -10.94 8.10
CA ASN A 3 -24.41 -12.37 8.41
C ASN A 3 -25.51 -13.01 7.55
N PRO A 4 -25.24 -14.01 6.72
CA PRO A 4 -26.26 -14.74 6.01
C PRO A 4 -27.06 -15.60 6.99
N THR A 5 -28.35 -15.30 7.14
CA THR A 5 -29.29 -16.17 7.85
C THR A 5 -30.00 -17.07 6.86
N PHE A 6 -30.00 -18.39 7.14
CA PHE A 6 -30.82 -19.35 6.40
C PHE A 6 -32.27 -19.17 6.79
N ALA A 7 -33.09 -18.69 5.87
CA ALA A 7 -34.55 -18.78 6.03
C ALA A 7 -34.98 -20.24 5.76
N PRO A 8 -35.89 -20.83 6.55
CA PRO A 8 -36.44 -22.16 6.24
C PRO A 8 -37.15 -22.10 4.90
N ALA A 9 -36.79 -23.01 3.99
CA ALA A 9 -37.41 -23.12 2.68
C ALA A 9 -38.92 -23.27 2.80
N SER A 10 -39.71 -22.37 2.25
CA SER A 10 -41.11 -22.62 1.95
C SER A 10 -41.15 -23.70 0.86
N ALA A 11 -42.17 -24.58 0.91
CA ALA A 11 -42.27 -25.83 0.17
C ALA A 11 -42.44 -25.75 -1.36
N ALA A 12 -41.88 -24.73 -2.00
CA ALA A 12 -41.71 -24.61 -3.45
C ALA A 12 -40.20 -24.58 -3.72
N ASP A 13 -39.72 -25.58 -4.41
CA ASP A 13 -38.37 -26.00 -4.77
C ASP A 13 -37.51 -24.91 -5.46
N THR A 14 -37.33 -23.81 -4.81
CA THR A 14 -36.33 -22.79 -5.13
C THR A 14 -35.31 -22.86 -4.01
N GLY A 15 -34.08 -23.24 -4.27
CA GLY A 15 -32.99 -23.50 -3.31
C GLY A 15 -32.91 -22.54 -2.11
N PRO A 16 -31.98 -22.69 -1.17
CA PRO A 16 -31.97 -21.94 0.09
C PRO A 16 -32.03 -20.43 -0.20
N GLU A 17 -33.12 -19.80 0.20
CA GLU A 17 -33.28 -18.35 0.11
C GLU A 17 -32.39 -17.72 1.20
N PHE A 18 -31.32 -17.06 0.77
CA PHE A 18 -30.44 -16.33 1.67
C PHE A 18 -31.00 -14.92 1.90
N THR A 19 -31.31 -14.60 3.14
CA THR A 19 -31.58 -13.22 3.56
C THR A 19 -30.33 -12.66 4.26
N TYR A 20 -30.03 -11.39 3.96
CA TYR A 20 -28.94 -10.68 4.62
C TYR A 20 -29.52 -9.67 5.59
N ASP A 21 -29.07 -9.70 6.83
CA ASP A 21 -29.47 -8.77 7.86
C ASP A 21 -28.27 -8.27 8.67
N LEU A 22 -28.44 -7.17 9.40
CA LEU A 22 -27.44 -6.59 10.27
C LEU A 22 -27.64 -7.12 11.70
N GLU A 23 -26.74 -7.98 12.13
CA GLU A 23 -26.76 -8.56 13.46
C GLU A 23 -26.12 -7.59 14.47
N TYR A 24 -26.90 -7.06 15.39
CA TYR A 24 -26.46 -6.17 16.47
C TYR A 24 -26.38 -6.88 17.82
N ASP A 25 -27.10 -7.97 18.01
CA ASP A 25 -27.20 -8.72 19.29
C ASP A 25 -26.16 -9.84 19.35
N ARG A 26 -24.93 -9.47 19.68
CA ARG A 26 -23.82 -10.40 19.88
C ARG A 26 -23.32 -10.34 21.31
N PRO A 27 -22.89 -11.50 21.92
CA PRO A 27 -22.53 -11.58 23.34
C PRO A 27 -21.47 -10.58 23.82
N LYS A 28 -20.59 -10.11 22.95
CA LYS A 28 -19.52 -9.14 23.28
C LYS A 28 -19.67 -7.82 22.54
N SER A 29 -20.83 -7.55 21.96
CA SER A 29 -21.10 -6.29 21.27
C SER A 29 -21.41 -5.19 22.26
N ILE A 30 -20.84 -4.01 22.05
CA ILE A 30 -21.21 -2.78 22.77
C ILE A 30 -22.34 -2.03 22.07
N GLY A 31 -22.97 -2.63 21.05
CA GLY A 31 -24.06 -2.07 20.30
C GLY A 31 -23.62 -1.16 19.16
N ARG A 32 -24.52 -0.32 18.72
CA ARG A 32 -24.35 0.56 17.56
C ARG A 32 -23.61 1.83 17.93
N LEU A 33 -22.41 2.07 17.35
CA LEU A 33 -21.58 3.23 17.66
C LEU A 33 -21.71 4.41 16.68
N ARG A 34 -22.52 4.28 15.62
CA ARG A 34 -22.63 5.30 14.58
C ARG A 34 -24.06 5.48 14.10
N GLY A 35 -24.35 6.67 13.58
CA GLY A 35 -25.68 7.02 13.11
C GLY A 35 -26.03 6.52 11.71
N PHE A 36 -25.05 6.02 10.91
CA PHE A 36 -25.25 5.55 9.54
C PHE A 36 -24.36 4.35 9.22
N HIS A 37 -24.63 3.65 8.11
CA HIS A 37 -24.01 2.36 7.77
C HIS A 37 -22.68 2.46 7.02
N GLY A 38 -22.21 3.64 6.70
CA GLY A 38 -20.95 3.90 6.01
C GLY A 38 -21.12 4.77 4.75
N ASN A 39 -20.04 4.88 3.97
CA ASN A 39 -20.03 5.72 2.78
C ASN A 39 -20.66 5.00 1.58
N TYR A 40 -21.81 5.49 1.11
CA TYR A 40 -22.54 4.90 -0.01
C TYR A 40 -21.71 4.84 -1.30
N GLY A 41 -20.93 5.87 -1.60
CA GLY A 41 -20.06 5.89 -2.78
C GLY A 41 -19.00 4.77 -2.75
N CYS A 42 -18.45 4.46 -1.60
CA CYS A 42 -17.53 3.32 -1.44
C CYS A 42 -18.24 1.99 -1.68
N PHE A 43 -19.47 1.85 -1.21
CA PHE A 43 -20.25 0.62 -1.44
C PHE A 43 -20.55 0.40 -2.92
N VAL A 44 -20.95 1.45 -3.65
CA VAL A 44 -21.20 1.37 -5.09
C VAL A 44 -19.96 0.98 -5.86
N ARG A 45 -18.80 1.57 -5.51
CA ARG A 45 -17.52 1.22 -6.16
C ARG A 45 -17.13 -0.23 -5.89
N SER A 46 -17.21 -0.67 -4.64
CA SER A 46 -16.92 -2.07 -4.27
C SER A 46 -17.87 -3.05 -4.96
N TYR A 47 -19.16 -2.72 -5.01
CA TYR A 47 -20.16 -3.55 -5.67
C TYR A 47 -19.89 -3.66 -7.18
N ALA A 48 -19.58 -2.55 -7.85
CA ALA A 48 -19.24 -2.54 -9.26
C ALA A 48 -17.99 -3.38 -9.55
N TYR A 49 -16.95 -3.26 -8.72
CA TYR A 49 -15.72 -4.05 -8.83
C TYR A 49 -15.99 -5.55 -8.67
N ILE A 50 -16.71 -5.93 -7.63
CA ILE A 50 -17.08 -7.35 -7.38
C ILE A 50 -17.92 -7.91 -8.54
N CYS A 51 -18.92 -7.15 -9.02
CA CYS A 51 -19.75 -7.60 -10.13
C CYS A 51 -18.97 -7.72 -11.45
N SER A 52 -17.99 -6.87 -11.69
CA SER A 52 -17.19 -6.92 -12.92
C SER A 52 -16.19 -8.07 -12.94
N LEU A 53 -15.65 -8.47 -11.81
CA LEU A 53 -14.67 -9.56 -11.71
C LEU A 53 -15.33 -10.93 -11.47
N GLY A 54 -16.42 -10.97 -10.71
CA GLY A 54 -17.00 -12.21 -10.24
C GLY A 54 -16.08 -12.96 -9.26
N GLY A 55 -16.47 -14.18 -8.88
CA GLY A 55 -15.69 -14.97 -7.91
C GLY A 55 -14.32 -15.37 -8.42
N ASP A 56 -14.23 -15.80 -9.68
CA ASP A 56 -12.99 -16.24 -10.30
C ASP A 56 -12.02 -15.06 -10.49
N GLY A 57 -12.51 -13.92 -11.00
CA GLY A 57 -11.68 -12.75 -11.17
C GLY A 57 -11.16 -12.15 -9.85
N LEU A 58 -11.92 -12.22 -8.76
CA LEU A 58 -11.45 -11.82 -7.43
C LEU A 58 -10.33 -12.74 -6.92
N LYS A 59 -10.44 -14.04 -7.20
CA LYS A 59 -9.40 -15.02 -6.89
C LYS A 59 -8.14 -14.72 -7.71
N ASP A 60 -8.26 -14.55 -9.01
CA ASP A 60 -7.15 -14.27 -9.92
C ASP A 60 -6.42 -12.97 -9.54
N ALA A 61 -7.16 -11.91 -9.19
CA ALA A 61 -6.60 -10.65 -8.71
C ALA A 61 -5.75 -10.86 -7.43
N SER A 62 -6.25 -11.62 -6.48
CA SER A 62 -5.55 -11.90 -5.22
C SER A 62 -4.31 -12.76 -5.43
N GLU A 63 -4.39 -13.81 -6.25
CA GLU A 63 -3.25 -14.69 -6.56
C GLU A 63 -2.16 -13.92 -7.33
N THR A 64 -2.55 -13.08 -8.31
CA THR A 64 -1.62 -12.25 -9.07
C THR A 64 -0.91 -11.23 -8.16
N ALA A 65 -1.62 -10.59 -7.23
CA ALA A 65 -1.00 -9.67 -6.27
C ALA A 65 0.07 -10.37 -5.42
N VAL A 66 -0.18 -11.59 -4.95
CA VAL A 66 0.81 -12.39 -4.21
C VAL A 66 2.02 -12.75 -5.08
N VAL A 67 1.79 -13.15 -6.33
CA VAL A 67 2.88 -13.45 -7.27
C VAL A 67 3.72 -12.21 -7.55
N ASN A 68 3.09 -11.07 -7.83
CA ASN A 68 3.76 -9.81 -8.11
C ASN A 68 4.64 -9.35 -6.92
N ALA A 69 4.12 -9.45 -5.68
CA ALA A 69 4.88 -9.08 -4.49
C ALA A 69 6.13 -9.96 -4.30
N ASN A 70 5.98 -11.27 -4.43
CA ASN A 70 7.11 -12.20 -4.29
C ASN A 70 8.11 -12.10 -5.47
N TYR A 71 7.61 -11.85 -6.68
CA TYR A 71 8.46 -11.58 -7.84
C TYR A 71 9.31 -10.32 -7.63
N LEU A 72 8.68 -9.21 -7.25
CA LEU A 72 9.41 -7.96 -6.99
C LEU A 72 10.46 -8.14 -5.88
N LEU A 73 10.09 -8.83 -4.80
CA LEU A 73 11.02 -9.13 -3.71
C LEU A 73 12.23 -9.94 -4.19
N ALA A 74 12.03 -10.91 -5.09
CA ALA A 74 13.11 -11.67 -5.70
C ALA A 74 14.01 -10.77 -6.56
N ARG A 75 13.42 -9.91 -7.40
CA ARG A 75 14.16 -8.96 -8.24
C ARG A 75 15.00 -7.98 -7.39
N LEU A 76 14.47 -7.44 -6.32
CA LEU A 76 15.23 -6.57 -5.40
C LEU A 76 16.43 -7.30 -4.78
N ARG A 77 16.28 -8.58 -4.44
CA ARG A 77 17.40 -9.42 -3.94
C ARG A 77 18.46 -9.64 -5.00
N GLU A 78 18.09 -9.93 -6.26
CA GLU A 78 19.01 -10.09 -7.39
C GLU A 78 19.82 -8.83 -7.65
N HIS A 79 19.26 -7.65 -7.45
CA HIS A 79 19.94 -6.35 -7.56
C HIS A 79 20.82 -6.00 -6.34
N GLY A 80 20.91 -6.87 -5.33
CA GLY A 80 21.69 -6.60 -4.12
C GLY A 80 21.05 -5.57 -3.18
N VAL A 81 19.80 -5.18 -3.42
CA VAL A 81 19.08 -4.16 -2.62
C VAL A 81 18.96 -4.58 -1.15
N ALA A 82 18.97 -5.89 -0.87
CA ALA A 82 18.85 -6.43 0.49
C ALA A 82 20.01 -6.03 1.43
N GLU A 83 21.14 -5.55 0.91
CA GLU A 83 22.25 -5.03 1.70
C GLU A 83 21.84 -3.76 2.48
N TYR A 84 21.09 -2.88 1.83
CA TYR A 84 20.65 -1.60 2.39
C TYR A 84 19.18 -1.61 2.85
N LEU A 85 18.38 -2.48 2.27
CA LEU A 85 16.94 -2.61 2.51
C LEU A 85 16.57 -4.09 2.75
N PRO A 86 17.00 -4.69 3.87
CA PRO A 86 16.65 -6.08 4.19
C PRO A 86 15.14 -6.22 4.44
N LEU A 87 14.60 -7.41 4.13
CA LEU A 87 13.24 -7.79 4.46
C LEU A 87 13.06 -7.86 5.99
N ALA A 88 12.06 -7.16 6.52
CA ALA A 88 11.82 -7.09 7.96
C ALA A 88 11.23 -8.39 8.53
N TYR A 89 10.39 -9.10 7.76
CA TYR A 89 9.67 -10.29 8.22
C TYR A 89 9.72 -11.42 7.21
N GLY A 90 10.02 -12.62 7.67
CA GLY A 90 9.92 -13.85 6.90
C GLY A 90 10.80 -13.93 5.65
N GLN A 91 10.45 -14.82 4.74
CA GLN A 91 11.14 -15.02 3.46
C GLN A 91 10.21 -14.86 2.25
N LEU A 92 8.95 -15.24 2.42
CA LEU A 92 7.87 -15.06 1.46
C LEU A 92 6.84 -14.10 2.06
N CYS A 93 6.14 -13.39 1.20
CA CYS A 93 5.09 -12.46 1.59
C CYS A 93 3.76 -12.85 0.95
N MET A 94 2.68 -12.26 1.44
CA MET A 94 1.40 -12.26 0.75
C MET A 94 1.45 -11.19 -0.36
N HIS A 95 0.53 -10.25 -0.38
CA HIS A 95 0.43 -9.20 -1.40
C HIS A 95 1.34 -7.99 -1.13
N GLU A 96 1.97 -7.93 0.03
CA GLU A 96 2.84 -6.83 0.46
C GLU A 96 4.05 -7.35 1.25
N PHE A 97 5.09 -6.54 1.31
CA PHE A 97 6.26 -6.81 2.14
C PHE A 97 6.84 -5.51 2.70
N VAL A 98 7.53 -5.64 3.84
CA VAL A 98 8.16 -4.52 4.54
C VAL A 98 9.67 -4.69 4.50
N LEU A 99 10.36 -3.65 4.03
CA LEU A 99 11.81 -3.53 4.09
C LEU A 99 12.21 -2.57 5.22
N SER A 100 13.34 -2.82 5.86
CA SER A 100 13.94 -1.88 6.81
C SER A 100 15.01 -1.05 6.12
N GLY A 101 14.88 0.27 6.17
CA GLY A 101 15.87 1.22 5.65
C GLY A 101 16.93 1.61 6.69
N GLU A 102 16.98 0.93 7.85
CA GLU A 102 17.97 1.22 8.89
C GLU A 102 19.41 1.09 8.40
N PRO A 103 19.82 0.02 7.67
CA PRO A 103 21.16 -0.05 7.12
C PRO A 103 21.46 1.05 6.10
N MET A 104 20.51 1.37 5.22
CA MET A 104 20.63 2.47 4.26
C MET A 104 20.88 3.82 4.96
N LYS A 105 20.13 4.08 6.02
CA LYS A 105 20.31 5.29 6.83
C LYS A 105 21.66 5.34 7.53
N ARG A 106 22.11 4.24 8.10
CA ARG A 106 23.37 4.14 8.82
C ARG A 106 24.57 4.29 7.88
N GLU A 107 24.55 3.64 6.74
CA GLU A 107 25.71 3.52 5.85
C GLU A 107 25.77 4.61 4.78
N LEU A 108 24.62 4.98 4.21
CA LEU A 108 24.52 6.01 3.16
C LEU A 108 23.99 7.36 3.70
N GLY A 109 23.53 7.39 4.95
CA GLY A 109 22.90 8.57 5.53
C GLY A 109 21.58 8.96 4.83
N LEU A 110 20.95 8.03 4.14
CA LEU A 110 19.73 8.23 3.36
C LEU A 110 18.52 7.68 4.13
N LYS A 111 17.51 8.52 4.37
CA LYS A 111 16.27 8.09 5.01
C LYS A 111 15.31 7.47 3.98
N THR A 112 14.42 6.62 4.45
CA THR A 112 13.39 6.00 3.59
C THR A 112 12.52 7.04 2.87
N LEU A 113 12.24 8.18 3.50
CA LEU A 113 11.56 9.30 2.85
C LEU A 113 12.35 9.87 1.67
N ASP A 114 13.68 9.89 1.74
CA ASP A 114 14.52 10.41 0.66
C ASP A 114 14.47 9.48 -0.55
N LEU A 115 14.54 8.16 -0.31
CA LEU A 115 14.33 7.14 -1.34
C LEU A 115 12.95 7.30 -2.00
N ALA A 116 11.89 7.42 -1.19
CA ALA A 116 10.52 7.59 -1.66
C ALA A 116 10.37 8.86 -2.53
N LYS A 117 10.98 9.97 -2.12
CA LYS A 117 10.97 11.21 -2.91
C LYS A 117 11.76 11.09 -4.21
N ARG A 118 12.87 10.33 -4.20
CA ARG A 118 13.65 10.10 -5.41
C ARG A 118 12.92 9.20 -6.41
N LEU A 119 12.13 8.22 -5.95
CA LEU A 119 11.29 7.38 -6.81
C LEU A 119 10.30 8.17 -7.68
N LEU A 120 9.82 9.34 -7.20
CA LEU A 120 8.98 10.24 -8.01
C LEU A 120 9.69 10.69 -9.28
N ASP A 121 11.00 10.96 -9.23
CA ASP A 121 11.78 11.37 -10.39
C ASP A 121 11.97 10.24 -11.42
N PHE A 122 11.86 8.99 -10.97
CA PHE A 122 11.84 7.82 -11.82
C PHE A 122 10.43 7.48 -12.36
N GLY A 123 9.41 8.28 -11.99
CA GLY A 123 8.04 8.11 -12.45
C GLY A 123 7.21 7.08 -11.67
N TYR A 124 7.68 6.64 -10.50
CA TYR A 124 6.97 5.68 -9.67
C TYR A 124 6.21 6.36 -8.52
N HIS A 125 5.05 5.80 -8.20
CA HIS A 125 4.35 6.15 -6.97
C HIS A 125 5.15 5.62 -5.77
N PRO A 126 5.51 6.49 -4.79
CA PRO A 126 6.31 6.04 -3.65
C PRO A 126 5.52 5.06 -2.77
N PRO A 127 6.18 4.01 -2.26
CA PRO A 127 5.59 3.13 -1.26
C PRO A 127 5.30 3.85 0.06
N THR A 128 4.52 3.21 0.92
CA THR A 128 4.28 3.68 2.30
C THR A 128 5.57 3.67 3.10
N VAL A 129 5.90 4.80 3.73
CA VAL A 129 7.09 4.97 4.56
C VAL A 129 6.73 5.06 6.04
N TYR A 130 7.65 4.65 6.92
CA TYR A 130 7.53 4.71 8.38
C TYR A 130 6.35 3.90 8.95
N PHE A 131 5.88 2.91 8.22
CA PHE A 131 4.85 1.97 8.66
C PHE A 131 5.23 0.55 8.24
N PRO A 132 5.10 -0.46 9.14
CA PRO A 132 4.64 -0.39 10.53
C PRO A 132 5.69 0.25 11.46
N LEU A 133 5.23 0.91 12.53
CA LEU A 133 6.08 1.66 13.47
C LEU A 133 7.12 0.81 14.22
N LEU A 134 6.96 -0.52 14.21
CA LEU A 134 7.89 -1.48 14.83
C LEU A 134 9.16 -1.72 14.00
N VAL A 135 9.18 -1.26 12.74
CA VAL A 135 10.33 -1.41 11.85
C VAL A 135 10.98 -0.06 11.63
N ASP A 136 12.25 0.04 12.00
CA ASP A 136 13.01 1.27 11.80
C ASP A 136 13.17 1.58 10.30
N GLU A 137 12.90 2.83 9.92
CA GLU A 137 12.92 3.31 8.52
C GLU A 137 12.12 2.37 7.60
N ALA A 138 10.92 1.98 8.03
CA ALA A 138 10.07 1.05 7.29
C ALA A 138 9.71 1.58 5.89
N LEU A 139 9.75 0.69 4.92
CA LEU A 139 9.25 0.86 3.55
C LEU A 139 8.34 -0.32 3.23
N MET A 140 7.04 -0.08 3.14
CA MET A 140 6.04 -1.10 2.81
C MET A 140 5.70 -1.01 1.33
N ILE A 141 5.93 -2.09 0.61
CA ILE A 141 5.72 -2.19 -0.85
C ILE A 141 4.60 -3.16 -1.13
N GLU A 142 3.60 -2.70 -1.85
CA GLU A 142 2.42 -3.45 -2.26
C GLU A 142 2.21 -3.30 -3.78
N PRO A 143 2.83 -4.14 -4.60
CA PRO A 143 2.50 -4.18 -6.03
C PRO A 143 1.14 -4.86 -6.20
N THR A 144 0.25 -4.20 -6.93
CA THR A 144 -1.10 -4.74 -7.17
C THR A 144 -1.10 -5.74 -8.33
N GLU A 145 -2.24 -6.40 -8.53
CA GLU A 145 -2.47 -7.30 -9.67
C GLU A 145 -2.40 -6.60 -11.03
N THR A 146 -2.54 -5.28 -11.05
CA THR A 146 -2.51 -4.48 -12.27
C THR A 146 -1.10 -4.17 -12.77
N GLU A 147 -0.07 -4.41 -11.95
CA GLU A 147 1.30 -4.14 -12.33
C GLU A 147 1.85 -5.18 -13.30
N THR A 148 2.47 -4.71 -14.38
CA THR A 148 3.12 -5.60 -15.35
C THR A 148 4.51 -6.02 -14.88
N LYS A 149 5.01 -7.11 -15.45
CA LYS A 149 6.39 -7.57 -15.19
C LYS A 149 7.42 -6.47 -15.49
N GLU A 150 7.25 -5.73 -16.59
CA GLU A 150 8.11 -4.63 -16.99
C GLU A 150 8.09 -3.49 -15.95
N THR A 151 6.93 -3.17 -15.39
CA THR A 151 6.80 -2.16 -14.33
C THR A 151 7.54 -2.61 -13.07
N LEU A 152 7.40 -3.88 -12.68
CA LEU A 152 8.07 -4.44 -11.50
C LEU A 152 9.59 -4.49 -11.66
N ASP A 153 10.07 -4.90 -12.83
CA ASP A 153 11.50 -4.90 -13.16
C ASP A 153 12.05 -3.47 -13.10
N GLY A 154 11.40 -2.51 -13.77
CA GLY A 154 11.82 -1.12 -13.76
C GLY A 154 11.78 -0.46 -12.39
N PHE A 155 10.84 -0.87 -11.51
CA PHE A 155 10.82 -0.41 -10.12
C PHE A 155 12.02 -0.92 -9.33
N ALA A 156 12.39 -2.20 -9.51
CA ALA A 156 13.58 -2.77 -8.87
C ALA A 156 14.87 -2.08 -9.37
N ASP A 157 14.96 -1.83 -10.69
CA ASP A 157 16.07 -1.09 -11.31
C ASP A 157 16.17 0.34 -10.77
N ALA A 158 15.04 1.02 -10.57
CA ALA A 158 15.00 2.37 -10.01
C ALA A 158 15.54 2.39 -8.57
N ILE A 159 15.11 1.48 -7.70
CA ILE A 159 15.62 1.38 -6.32
C ILE A 159 17.14 1.12 -6.34
N ALA A 160 17.62 0.17 -7.13
CA ALA A 160 19.04 -0.14 -7.24
C ALA A 160 19.85 1.07 -7.73
N SER A 161 19.32 1.80 -8.71
CA SER A 161 19.94 3.03 -9.22
C SER A 161 20.04 4.12 -8.16
N ILE A 162 18.97 4.32 -7.38
CA ILE A 162 18.95 5.31 -6.29
C ILE A 162 19.96 4.96 -5.20
N LEU A 163 20.07 3.69 -4.83
CA LEU A 163 21.05 3.25 -3.84
C LEU A 163 22.49 3.45 -4.35
N LYS A 164 22.72 3.20 -5.63
CA LYS A 164 24.03 3.47 -6.25
C LYS A 164 24.33 4.97 -6.28
N GLU A 165 23.40 5.80 -6.73
CA GLU A 165 23.53 7.27 -6.70
C GLU A 165 23.86 7.75 -5.28
N ALA A 166 23.17 7.24 -4.26
CA ALA A 166 23.39 7.63 -2.86
C ALA A 166 24.76 7.18 -2.33
N GLY A 167 25.32 6.10 -2.85
CA GLY A 167 26.68 5.68 -2.55
C GLY A 167 27.75 6.63 -3.13
N GLU A 168 27.46 7.29 -4.25
CA GLU A 168 28.34 8.27 -4.89
C GLU A 168 28.11 9.68 -4.30
N ASP A 169 26.86 10.13 -4.22
CA ASP A 169 26.45 11.42 -3.64
C ASP A 169 25.03 11.32 -3.04
N PRO A 170 24.90 11.19 -1.73
CA PRO A 170 23.60 11.09 -1.07
C PRO A 170 22.73 12.36 -1.20
N GLU A 171 23.34 13.52 -1.50
CA GLU A 171 22.59 14.77 -1.64
C GLU A 171 21.66 14.75 -2.86
N VAL A 172 21.95 13.96 -3.87
CA VAL A 172 21.04 13.76 -5.03
C VAL A 172 19.68 13.25 -4.54
N ALA A 173 19.64 12.21 -3.73
CA ALA A 173 18.37 11.67 -3.20
C ALA A 173 17.77 12.56 -2.09
N ARG A 174 18.59 13.14 -1.22
CA ARG A 174 18.13 14.06 -0.15
C ARG A 174 17.44 15.30 -0.67
N ASN A 175 17.84 15.79 -1.81
CA ASN A 175 17.23 16.99 -2.44
C ASN A 175 16.11 16.66 -3.43
N ALA A 176 15.81 15.38 -3.68
CA ALA A 176 14.69 14.96 -4.52
C ALA A 176 13.34 15.33 -3.88
N PRO A 177 12.26 15.48 -4.68
CA PRO A 177 12.18 15.25 -6.12
C PRO A 177 12.63 16.47 -6.95
N TYR A 178 13.04 16.23 -8.19
CA TYR A 178 13.48 17.27 -9.14
C TYR A 178 12.46 17.51 -10.25
N SER A 179 11.77 16.44 -10.68
CA SER A 179 10.87 16.45 -11.84
C SER A 179 9.44 16.89 -11.52
N THR A 180 9.09 17.03 -10.25
CA THR A 180 7.73 17.41 -9.82
C THR A 180 7.56 18.93 -9.74
N PRO A 181 6.35 19.48 -9.97
CA PRO A 181 6.07 20.93 -9.84
C PRO A 181 6.36 21.45 -8.44
N VAL A 182 6.20 20.65 -7.41
CA VAL A 182 6.47 21.00 -6.00
C VAL A 182 7.57 20.08 -5.49
N ARG A 183 8.59 20.67 -4.90
CA ARG A 183 9.73 19.95 -4.31
C ARG A 183 9.44 19.56 -2.86
N ARG A 184 10.47 19.45 -2.01
CA ARG A 184 10.31 19.17 -0.58
C ARG A 184 9.41 20.21 0.08
N LEU A 185 8.41 19.71 0.81
CA LEU A 185 7.50 20.55 1.59
C LEU A 185 8.10 20.80 2.98
N ASP A 186 7.86 21.98 3.52
CA ASP A 186 8.14 22.27 4.93
C ASP A 186 6.98 21.76 5.80
N GLU A 187 6.98 20.46 6.04
CA GLU A 187 5.95 19.75 6.83
C GLU A 187 5.89 20.26 8.27
N VAL A 188 7.04 20.68 8.82
CA VAL A 188 7.13 21.18 10.20
C VAL A 188 6.41 22.51 10.33
N THR A 189 6.67 23.46 9.44
CA THR A 189 5.97 24.75 9.44
C THR A 189 4.50 24.57 9.12
N ALA A 190 4.15 23.71 8.16
CA ALA A 190 2.76 23.39 7.83
C ALA A 190 1.99 22.84 9.02
N ALA A 191 2.61 21.99 9.85
CA ALA A 191 1.97 21.43 11.04
C ALA A 191 1.87 22.44 12.20
N LYS A 192 2.91 23.25 12.43
CA LYS A 192 2.97 24.18 13.57
C LYS A 192 2.27 25.51 13.31
N SER A 193 2.25 25.96 12.07
CA SER A 193 1.72 27.29 11.68
C SER A 193 0.94 27.18 10.38
N PRO A 194 -0.17 26.40 10.35
CA PRO A 194 -0.89 26.14 9.11
C PRO A 194 -1.56 27.42 8.58
N VAL A 195 -1.38 27.66 7.27
CA VAL A 195 -2.15 28.68 6.55
C VAL A 195 -3.46 28.02 6.09
N ILE A 196 -4.56 28.26 6.83
CA ILE A 196 -5.85 27.54 6.65
C ILE A 196 -6.85 28.29 5.77
N ARG A 197 -6.48 29.46 5.24
CA ARG A 197 -7.31 30.24 4.32
C ARG A 197 -6.45 31.05 3.38
N GLN A 198 -6.94 31.22 2.16
CA GLN A 198 -6.33 32.11 1.19
C GLN A 198 -6.75 33.55 1.47
N ALA A 199 -5.82 34.50 1.35
CA ALA A 199 -6.17 35.90 1.30
C ALA A 199 -6.93 36.15 -0.01
N LEU A 200 -8.02 36.89 0.07
CA LEU A 200 -8.75 37.39 -1.09
C LEU A 200 -8.09 38.74 -1.44
N ASP A 201 -7.44 38.83 -2.57
CA ASP A 201 -6.94 40.09 -3.14
C ASP A 201 -8.08 40.94 -3.69
#